data_41eac5d3f6231a24541be5f960d97965
#
_entry.id   41eac5d3f6231a24541be5f960d97965
#
_cell.length_a   1.000
_cell.length_b   1.000
_cell.length_c   1.000
_cell.angle_alpha   90.00
_cell.angle_beta   90.00
_cell.angle_gamma   90.00
#
_symmetry.space_group_name_H-M   'P 1'
#
loop_
_entity.id
_entity.type
_entity.pdbx_description
1 polymer ?
#
loop_
_entity_poly.entity_id
_entity_poly.type
_entity_poly.pdbx_seq_one_letter_code
_entity_poly.pdbx_strand_id
1 'polypeptide(L)'
;RQVPYVATHVWPAQAAIHSGMERVVNVIPDNWPMALQLAEGAIHCVQSPSAWFGYKTLRGMAGKTVPRFMNSGSLIYTGHYIDHELVANLEQDTAARLKRLETLKPLRILLSVGGAGAQRELYARLIRTLLPLEKRGKVAILINVGDHQSVLEGLLSDIPELQHATK
;
A
#
# COMPACT_ATOMS: atom_id res chain seq x y z
N ARG A 1 -26.96 22.71 8.78
CA ARG A 1 -26.81 21.42 8.05
C ARG A 1 -25.42 20.90 8.32
N GLN A 2 -25.30 19.76 8.98
CA GLN A 2 -23.99 19.13 9.17
C GLN A 2 -23.57 18.47 7.85
N VAL A 3 -22.44 18.96 7.32
CA VAL A 3 -21.83 18.38 6.12
C VAL A 3 -21.11 17.08 6.50
N PRO A 4 -21.31 15.98 5.77
CA PRO A 4 -20.51 14.78 5.97
C PRO A 4 -19.02 15.07 5.75
N TYR A 5 -18.17 14.53 6.60
CA TYR A 5 -16.73 14.67 6.50
C TYR A 5 -16.08 13.31 6.24
N VAL A 6 -15.30 13.19 5.19
CA VAL A 6 -14.56 11.97 4.85
C VAL A 6 -13.07 12.24 5.05
N ALA A 7 -12.45 11.45 5.93
CA ALA A 7 -11.02 11.47 6.19
C ALA A 7 -10.37 10.22 5.59
N THR A 8 -9.17 10.37 5.06
CA THR A 8 -8.32 9.27 4.58
C THR A 8 -7.02 9.15 5.39
N HIS A 9 -6.94 9.91 6.48
CA HIS A 9 -5.80 9.93 7.38
C HIS A 9 -6.28 10.12 8.81
N VAL A 10 -5.53 9.57 9.77
CA VAL A 10 -5.88 9.55 11.19
C VAL A 10 -6.13 10.93 11.78
N TRP A 11 -5.25 11.90 11.55
CA TRP A 11 -5.34 13.22 12.17
C TRP A 11 -6.59 14.00 11.78
N PRO A 12 -6.97 14.10 10.50
CA PRO A 12 -8.22 14.72 10.12
C PRO A 12 -9.45 14.06 10.73
N ALA A 13 -9.49 12.73 10.84
CA ALA A 13 -10.61 12.03 11.48
C ALA A 13 -10.72 12.40 12.97
N GLN A 14 -9.61 12.35 13.70
CA GLN A 14 -9.55 12.74 15.11
C GLN A 14 -9.93 14.21 15.31
N ALA A 15 -9.37 15.12 14.49
CA ALA A 15 -9.68 16.54 14.57
C ALA A 15 -11.16 16.82 14.30
N ALA A 16 -11.77 16.19 13.31
CA ALA A 16 -13.17 16.34 12.98
C ALA A 16 -14.07 15.95 14.17
N ILE A 17 -13.83 14.79 14.78
CA ILE A 17 -14.60 14.33 15.95
C ILE A 17 -14.40 15.28 17.14
N HIS A 18 -13.16 15.69 17.42
CA HIS A 18 -12.86 16.61 18.53
C HIS A 18 -13.41 18.03 18.33
N SER A 19 -13.65 18.43 17.08
CA SER A 19 -14.35 19.69 16.77
C SER A 19 -15.88 19.61 16.88
N GLY A 20 -16.43 18.43 17.25
CA GLY A 20 -17.86 18.23 17.40
C GLY A 20 -18.60 17.85 16.11
N MET A 21 -17.91 17.41 15.08
CA MET A 21 -18.57 16.89 13.88
C MET A 21 -19.19 15.53 14.16
N GLU A 22 -20.45 15.33 13.78
CA GLU A 22 -21.21 14.09 14.06
C GLU A 22 -21.21 13.09 12.89
N ARG A 23 -20.92 13.57 11.67
CA ARG A 23 -20.99 12.77 10.44
C ARG A 23 -19.61 12.57 9.85
N VAL A 24 -18.77 11.81 10.56
CA VAL A 24 -17.37 11.57 10.15
C VAL A 24 -17.21 10.13 9.68
N VAL A 25 -16.61 9.96 8.51
CA VAL A 25 -16.20 8.66 7.95
C VAL A 25 -14.69 8.68 7.82
N ASN A 26 -14.02 7.72 8.46
CA ASN A 26 -12.59 7.50 8.33
C ASN A 26 -12.33 6.31 7.40
N VAL A 27 -11.82 6.58 6.20
CA VAL A 27 -11.42 5.58 5.22
C VAL A 27 -9.98 5.20 5.53
N ILE A 28 -9.78 4.02 6.11
CA ILE A 28 -8.48 3.56 6.59
C ILE A 28 -7.70 2.90 5.45
N PRO A 29 -6.58 3.49 4.99
CA PRO A 29 -5.79 2.92 3.87
C PRO A 29 -4.93 1.73 4.31
N ASP A 30 -4.55 1.67 5.59
CA ASP A 30 -3.63 0.67 6.12
C ASP A 30 -4.34 -0.62 6.52
N ASN A 31 -3.77 -1.75 6.13
CA ASN A 31 -4.25 -3.07 6.59
C ASN A 31 -3.71 -3.46 7.98
N TRP A 32 -2.73 -2.72 8.50
CA TRP A 32 -2.21 -2.93 9.85
C TRP A 32 -3.04 -2.17 10.88
N PRO A 33 -3.68 -2.86 11.84
CA PRO A 33 -4.53 -2.20 12.82
C PRO A 33 -3.73 -1.31 13.77
N MET A 34 -4.10 -0.03 13.82
CA MET A 34 -3.52 0.96 14.73
C MET A 34 -4.64 1.66 15.52
N ALA A 35 -4.56 1.64 16.84
CA ALA A 35 -5.58 2.27 17.69
C ALA A 35 -5.82 3.75 17.37
N LEU A 36 -4.78 4.46 16.92
CA LEU A 36 -4.85 5.86 16.56
C LEU A 36 -5.81 6.14 15.38
N GLN A 37 -6.05 5.14 14.52
CA GLN A 37 -7.03 5.24 13.43
C GLN A 37 -8.48 5.24 13.94
N LEU A 38 -8.71 4.82 15.19
CA LEU A 38 -10.05 4.72 15.75
C LEU A 38 -10.44 6.03 16.44
N ALA A 39 -11.23 6.85 15.76
CA ALA A 39 -11.83 8.07 16.30
C ALA A 39 -13.24 7.74 16.83
N GLU A 40 -13.44 7.79 18.15
CA GLU A 40 -14.75 7.47 18.75
C GLU A 40 -15.84 8.41 18.23
N GLY A 41 -16.90 7.85 17.65
CA GLY A 41 -17.98 8.60 17.01
C GLY A 41 -17.92 8.61 15.48
N ALA A 42 -16.80 8.24 14.87
CA ALA A 42 -16.69 8.09 13.42
C ALA A 42 -17.11 6.69 12.94
N ILE A 43 -17.48 6.59 11.67
CA ILE A 43 -17.57 5.34 10.93
C ILE A 43 -16.20 5.04 10.34
N HIS A 44 -15.70 3.81 10.51
CA HIS A 44 -14.39 3.38 10.01
C HIS A 44 -14.57 2.37 8.90
N CYS A 45 -14.02 2.69 7.71
CA CYS A 45 -14.05 1.84 6.55
C CYS A 45 -12.69 1.14 6.39
N VAL A 46 -12.68 -0.19 6.34
CA VAL A 46 -11.47 -1.01 6.21
C VAL A 46 -11.50 -1.86 4.96
N GLN A 47 -10.32 -2.15 4.40
CA GLN A 47 -10.17 -2.72 3.07
C GLN A 47 -10.07 -4.25 3.04
N SER A 48 -9.70 -4.89 4.15
CA SER A 48 -9.49 -6.34 4.19
C SER A 48 -10.17 -6.99 5.38
N PRO A 49 -10.53 -8.28 5.28
CA PRO A 49 -11.08 -9.04 6.42
C PRO A 49 -10.10 -9.09 7.61
N SER A 50 -8.80 -9.18 7.35
CA SER A 50 -7.77 -9.17 8.39
C SER A 50 -7.70 -7.83 9.13
N ALA A 51 -7.79 -6.72 8.40
CA ALA A 51 -7.88 -5.39 9.02
C ALA A 51 -9.15 -5.25 9.84
N TRP A 52 -10.31 -5.67 9.31
CA TRP A 52 -11.58 -5.63 10.05
C TRP A 52 -11.51 -6.42 11.36
N PHE A 53 -10.99 -7.65 11.30
CA PHE A 53 -10.81 -8.48 12.48
C PHE A 53 -9.84 -7.83 13.48
N GLY A 54 -8.70 -7.33 12.99
CA GLY A 54 -7.71 -6.67 13.83
C GLY A 54 -8.26 -5.44 14.54
N TYR A 55 -8.95 -4.56 13.81
CA TYR A 55 -9.58 -3.37 14.40
C TYR A 55 -10.70 -3.72 15.38
N LYS A 56 -11.48 -4.77 15.12
CA LYS A 56 -12.54 -5.22 16.00
C LYS A 56 -12.03 -5.80 17.33
N THR A 57 -10.84 -6.43 17.29
CA THR A 57 -10.22 -7.04 18.48
C THR A 57 -9.15 -6.15 19.11
N LEU A 58 -8.86 -4.98 18.51
CA LEU A 58 -7.84 -4.08 18.99
C LEU A 58 -8.16 -3.56 20.39
N ARG A 59 -7.26 -3.86 21.31
CA ARG A 59 -7.31 -3.41 22.70
C ARG A 59 -6.25 -2.34 22.93
N GLY A 60 -6.41 -1.19 22.38
CA GLY A 60 -5.58 -0.04 22.64
C GLY A 60 -4.11 -0.14 22.25
N MET A 61 -3.46 1.00 22.14
CA MET A 61 -2.00 1.06 22.11
C MET A 61 -1.46 0.68 23.48
N ALA A 62 -0.38 -0.09 23.49
CA ALA A 62 0.29 -0.60 24.69
C ALA A 62 0.32 0.41 25.85
N GLY A 63 -0.64 0.31 26.76
CA GLY A 63 -0.79 1.19 27.89
C GLY A 63 -1.88 0.70 28.83
N LYS A 64 -1.96 1.34 29.98
CA LYS A 64 -2.91 0.99 31.03
C LYS A 64 -4.37 1.41 30.69
N THR A 65 -4.56 2.26 29.70
CA THR A 65 -5.88 2.72 29.26
C THR A 65 -6.24 1.98 27.97
N VAL A 66 -7.19 1.08 28.09
CA VAL A 66 -7.71 0.31 26.97
C VAL A 66 -8.75 1.18 26.26
N PRO A 67 -8.60 1.53 24.97
CA PRO A 67 -9.69 2.11 24.21
C PRO A 67 -10.89 1.17 24.27
N ARG A 68 -12.07 1.74 24.37
CA ARG A 68 -13.30 0.96 24.32
C ARG A 68 -13.37 0.24 22.96
N PHE A 69 -13.91 -0.96 22.98
CA PHE A 69 -14.23 -1.64 21.74
C PHE A 69 -15.12 -0.74 20.89
N MET A 70 -14.75 -0.62 19.62
CA MET A 70 -15.60 0.08 18.66
C MET A 70 -16.97 -0.58 18.64
N ASN A 71 -18.01 0.24 18.62
CA ASN A 71 -19.36 -0.24 18.37
C ASN A 71 -19.36 -0.99 17.03
N SER A 72 -19.96 -2.17 17.00
CA SER A 72 -19.98 -3.03 15.80
C SER A 72 -20.50 -2.34 14.54
N GLY A 73 -21.37 -1.33 14.69
CA GLY A 73 -21.86 -0.51 13.58
C GLY A 73 -20.92 0.58 13.10
N SER A 74 -19.83 0.84 13.82
CA SER A 74 -18.87 1.88 13.45
C SER A 74 -17.64 1.37 12.68
N LEU A 75 -17.55 0.06 12.43
CA LEU A 75 -16.47 -0.57 11.68
C LEU A 75 -17.06 -1.36 10.51
N ILE A 76 -16.82 -0.89 9.30
CA ILE A 76 -17.41 -1.45 8.07
C ILE A 76 -16.29 -2.01 7.18
N TYR A 77 -16.44 -3.26 6.76
CA TYR A 77 -15.61 -3.83 5.71
C TYR A 77 -16.15 -3.39 4.35
N THR A 78 -15.38 -2.57 3.63
CA THR A 78 -15.78 -2.00 2.33
C THR A 78 -15.12 -2.69 1.14
N GLY A 79 -14.13 -3.54 1.37
CA GLY A 79 -13.28 -4.07 0.31
C GLY A 79 -12.16 -3.12 -0.08
N HIS A 80 -11.32 -3.56 -1.01
CA HIS A 80 -10.17 -2.79 -1.47
C HIS A 80 -10.59 -1.61 -2.34
N TYR A 81 -9.94 -0.47 -2.13
CA TYR A 81 -9.99 0.69 -3.01
C TYR A 81 -8.94 0.48 -4.11
N ILE A 82 -9.40 0.20 -5.30
CA ILE A 82 -8.56 -0.13 -6.45
C ILE A 82 -8.73 0.97 -7.48
N ASP A 83 -7.61 1.39 -8.08
CA ASP A 83 -7.62 2.35 -9.16
C ASP A 83 -8.52 1.85 -10.31
N HIS A 84 -9.36 2.75 -10.82
CA HIS A 84 -10.31 2.43 -11.87
C HIS A 84 -9.62 1.88 -13.13
N GLU A 85 -8.47 2.42 -13.50
CA GLU A 85 -7.71 1.98 -14.68
C GLU A 85 -7.26 0.52 -14.56
N LEU A 86 -6.88 0.08 -13.35
CA LEU A 86 -6.49 -1.31 -13.10
C LEU A 86 -7.68 -2.26 -13.28
N VAL A 87 -8.87 -1.83 -12.88
CA VAL A 87 -10.09 -2.63 -13.02
C VAL A 87 -10.56 -2.64 -14.47
N ALA A 88 -10.58 -1.48 -15.13
CA ALA A 88 -11.04 -1.34 -16.51
C ALA A 88 -10.18 -2.13 -17.51
N ASN A 89 -8.87 -2.24 -17.25
CA ASN A 89 -7.93 -2.93 -18.12
C ASN A 89 -7.66 -4.40 -17.72
N LEU A 90 -8.36 -4.94 -16.73
CA LEU A 90 -8.09 -6.26 -16.16
C LEU A 90 -8.05 -7.39 -17.20
N GLU A 91 -9.02 -7.44 -18.10
CA GLU A 91 -9.11 -8.48 -19.12
C GLU A 91 -7.97 -8.36 -20.15
N GLN A 92 -7.71 -7.15 -20.62
CA GLN A 92 -6.63 -6.87 -21.58
C GLN A 92 -5.26 -7.19 -20.99
N ASP A 93 -5.01 -6.76 -19.77
CA ASP A 93 -3.75 -7.01 -19.06
C ASP A 93 -3.54 -8.50 -18.78
N THR A 94 -4.61 -9.21 -18.41
CA THR A 94 -4.56 -10.66 -18.21
C THR A 94 -4.23 -11.38 -19.51
N ALA A 95 -4.88 -11.05 -20.61
CA ALA A 95 -4.59 -11.62 -21.92
C ALA A 95 -3.14 -11.36 -22.36
N ALA A 96 -2.65 -10.14 -22.14
CA ALA A 96 -1.27 -9.78 -22.44
C ALA A 96 -0.25 -10.58 -21.61
N ARG A 97 -0.55 -10.84 -20.33
CA ARG A 97 0.30 -11.66 -19.45
C ARG A 97 0.32 -13.12 -19.90
N LEU A 98 -0.83 -13.72 -20.21
CA LEU A 98 -0.92 -15.09 -20.72
C LEU A 98 -0.14 -15.25 -22.02
N LYS A 99 -0.32 -14.33 -22.99
CA LYS A 99 0.41 -14.34 -24.25
C LYS A 99 1.92 -14.27 -24.05
N ARG A 100 2.40 -13.52 -23.05
CA ARG A 100 3.83 -13.45 -22.72
C ARG A 100 4.38 -14.80 -22.23
N LEU A 101 3.60 -15.52 -21.41
CA LEU A 101 3.97 -16.84 -20.92
C LEU A 101 4.00 -17.87 -22.07
N GLU A 102 2.98 -17.88 -22.92
CA GLU A 102 2.89 -18.77 -24.08
C GLU A 102 4.06 -18.56 -25.07
N THR A 103 4.49 -17.31 -25.24
CA THR A 103 5.60 -16.96 -26.12
C THR A 103 6.97 -17.00 -25.45
N LEU A 104 7.06 -17.60 -24.27
CA LEU A 104 8.29 -17.76 -23.47
C LEU A 104 9.09 -16.45 -23.30
N LYS A 105 8.40 -15.32 -23.22
CA LYS A 105 9.04 -14.03 -22.88
C LYS A 105 9.58 -14.05 -21.45
N PRO A 106 10.64 -13.28 -21.17
CA PRO A 106 11.19 -13.18 -19.82
C PRO A 106 10.11 -12.83 -18.78
N LEU A 107 10.17 -13.47 -17.62
CA LEU A 107 9.27 -13.15 -16.50
C LEU A 107 9.55 -11.72 -16.02
N ARG A 108 8.54 -10.87 -15.97
CA ARG A 108 8.68 -9.51 -15.45
C ARG A 108 8.62 -9.51 -13.92
N ILE A 109 9.62 -8.92 -13.31
CA ILE A 109 9.69 -8.73 -11.85
C ILE A 109 9.71 -7.22 -11.59
N LEU A 110 8.64 -6.71 -10.98
CA LEU A 110 8.55 -5.32 -10.55
C LEU A 110 9.06 -5.20 -9.12
N LEU A 111 10.06 -4.34 -8.93
CA LEU A 111 10.54 -3.89 -7.63
C LEU A 111 10.08 -2.45 -7.43
N SER A 112 9.13 -2.23 -6.54
CA SER A 112 8.57 -0.90 -6.27
C SER A 112 8.96 -0.43 -4.88
N VAL A 113 9.68 0.68 -4.81
CA VAL A 113 10.04 1.33 -3.55
C VAL A 113 8.80 1.98 -2.96
N GLY A 114 8.52 1.72 -1.67
CA GLY A 114 7.38 2.32 -0.98
C GLY A 114 7.55 3.81 -0.74
N GLY A 115 6.44 4.48 -0.38
CA GLY A 115 6.37 5.94 -0.22
C GLY A 115 7.37 6.55 0.77
N ALA A 116 7.92 5.76 1.71
CA ALA A 116 8.95 6.22 2.64
C ALA A 116 10.38 6.13 2.08
N GLY A 117 10.60 5.62 0.87
CA GLY A 117 11.92 5.45 0.26
C GLY A 117 12.86 4.49 1.02
N ALA A 118 12.30 3.65 1.88
CA ALA A 118 13.06 2.75 2.75
C ALA A 118 13.56 1.50 2.01
N GLN A 119 14.49 0.77 2.65
CA GLN A 119 14.95 -0.57 2.24
C GLN A 119 15.82 -0.62 0.97
N ARG A 120 16.54 0.43 0.62
CA ARG A 120 17.47 0.45 -0.52
C ARG A 120 18.40 -0.77 -0.55
N GLU A 121 18.97 -1.16 0.58
CA GLU A 121 19.87 -2.33 0.67
C GLU A 121 19.18 -3.65 0.29
N LEU A 122 17.92 -3.82 0.67
CA LEU A 122 17.13 -4.99 0.28
C LEU A 122 16.94 -5.02 -1.24
N TYR A 123 16.57 -3.88 -1.85
CA TYR A 123 16.43 -3.79 -3.31
C TYR A 123 17.75 -4.05 -4.02
N ALA A 124 18.86 -3.48 -3.54
CA ALA A 124 20.17 -3.72 -4.13
C ALA A 124 20.55 -5.21 -4.07
N ARG A 125 20.25 -5.90 -2.97
CA ARG A 125 20.48 -7.34 -2.84
C ARG A 125 19.61 -8.16 -3.78
N LEU A 126 18.33 -7.84 -3.87
CA LEU A 126 17.40 -8.51 -4.79
C LEU A 126 17.85 -8.35 -6.24
N ILE A 127 18.19 -7.12 -6.65
CA ILE A 127 18.65 -6.84 -8.01
C ILE A 127 19.90 -7.65 -8.33
N ARG A 128 20.93 -7.62 -7.47
CA ARG A 128 22.16 -8.42 -7.67
C ARG A 128 21.87 -9.91 -7.80
N THR A 129 20.91 -10.42 -7.05
CA THR A 129 20.48 -11.83 -7.14
C THR A 129 19.79 -12.13 -8.47
N LEU A 130 19.04 -11.19 -9.03
CA LEU A 130 18.28 -11.35 -10.26
C LEU A 130 19.10 -11.08 -11.54
N LEU A 131 20.15 -10.24 -11.47
CA LEU A 131 20.98 -9.89 -12.63
C LEU A 131 21.51 -11.09 -13.43
N PRO A 132 22.00 -12.20 -12.83
CA PRO A 132 22.42 -13.36 -13.60
C PRO A 132 21.28 -14.04 -14.37
N LEU A 133 20.04 -13.93 -13.91
CA LEU A 133 18.86 -14.44 -14.61
C LEU A 133 18.43 -13.49 -15.72
N GLU A 134 18.54 -12.19 -15.49
CA GLU A 134 18.28 -11.15 -16.48
C GLU A 134 19.25 -11.26 -17.66
N LYS A 135 20.55 -11.37 -17.40
CA LYS A 135 21.59 -11.57 -18.45
C LYS A 135 21.36 -12.83 -19.30
N ARG A 136 20.68 -13.83 -18.75
CA ARG A 136 20.28 -15.06 -19.45
C ARG A 136 18.91 -14.96 -20.13
N GLY A 137 18.26 -13.80 -20.09
CA GLY A 137 16.94 -13.58 -20.68
C GLY A 137 15.80 -14.34 -19.98
N LYS A 138 16.00 -14.79 -18.73
CA LYS A 138 14.96 -15.51 -17.96
C LYS A 138 14.00 -14.56 -17.28
N VAL A 139 14.49 -13.40 -16.84
CA VAL A 139 13.68 -12.37 -16.17
C VAL A 139 13.94 -11.01 -16.82
N ALA A 140 12.99 -10.10 -16.67
CA ALA A 140 13.15 -8.68 -16.94
C ALA A 140 12.84 -7.93 -15.64
N ILE A 141 13.78 -7.14 -15.15
CA ILE A 141 13.65 -6.41 -13.90
C ILE A 141 13.14 -5.00 -14.21
N LEU A 142 12.02 -4.64 -13.59
CA LEU A 142 11.47 -3.29 -13.62
C LEU A 142 11.64 -2.68 -12.23
N ILE A 143 12.24 -1.50 -12.17
CA ILE A 143 12.51 -0.82 -10.89
C ILE A 143 11.73 0.50 -10.89
N ASN A 144 10.82 0.63 -9.94
CA ASN A 144 10.08 1.86 -9.70
C ASN A 144 10.52 2.45 -8.35
N VAL A 145 11.19 3.58 -8.39
CA VAL A 145 11.64 4.30 -7.18
C VAL A 145 10.69 5.44 -6.80
N GLY A 146 9.60 5.65 -7.54
CA GLY A 146 8.71 6.80 -7.35
C GLY A 146 9.50 8.12 -7.43
N ASP A 147 9.24 9.01 -6.49
CA ASP A 147 9.89 10.33 -6.39
C ASP A 147 11.20 10.31 -5.59
N HIS A 148 11.73 9.11 -5.25
CA HIS A 148 12.93 8.98 -4.43
C HIS A 148 14.21 9.02 -5.26
N GLN A 149 14.60 10.20 -5.74
CA GLN A 149 15.80 10.40 -6.54
C GLN A 149 17.07 9.86 -5.87
N SER A 150 17.21 10.06 -4.55
CA SER A 150 18.37 9.56 -3.78
C SER A 150 18.46 8.03 -3.74
N VAL A 151 17.33 7.33 -3.78
CA VAL A 151 17.29 5.86 -3.88
C VAL A 151 17.76 5.41 -5.25
N LEU A 152 17.31 6.10 -6.31
CA LEU A 152 17.77 5.81 -7.68
C LEU A 152 19.29 5.98 -7.80
N GLU A 153 19.82 7.14 -7.38
CA GLU A 153 21.24 7.43 -7.42
C GLU A 153 22.07 6.41 -6.61
N GLY A 154 21.57 6.06 -5.42
CA GLY A 154 22.20 5.03 -4.61
C GLY A 154 22.19 3.65 -5.28
N LEU A 155 21.11 3.23 -5.92
CA LEU A 155 21.06 1.96 -6.64
C LEU A 155 21.98 1.97 -7.87
N LEU A 156 22.05 3.06 -8.62
CA LEU A 156 22.97 3.22 -9.77
C LEU A 156 24.44 3.21 -9.33
N SER A 157 24.74 3.75 -8.16
CA SER A 157 26.10 3.70 -7.57
C SER A 157 26.44 2.29 -7.07
N ASP A 158 25.49 1.64 -6.39
CA ASP A 158 25.71 0.31 -5.81
C ASP A 158 25.76 -0.82 -6.85
N ILE A 159 25.16 -0.60 -8.03
CA ILE A 159 24.98 -1.60 -9.09
C ILE A 159 25.25 -0.93 -10.46
N PRO A 160 26.52 -0.88 -10.90
CA PRO A 160 26.89 -0.19 -12.16
C PRO A 160 26.17 -0.70 -13.39
N GLU A 161 25.75 -1.97 -13.41
CA GLU A 161 25.00 -2.57 -14.50
C GLU A 161 23.67 -1.83 -14.80
N LEU A 162 23.09 -1.19 -13.79
CA LEU A 162 21.85 -0.43 -13.97
C LEU A 162 22.03 0.86 -14.78
N GLN A 163 23.25 1.35 -14.95
CA GLN A 163 23.52 2.55 -15.76
C GLN A 163 23.18 2.35 -17.25
N HIS A 164 23.12 1.10 -17.69
CA HIS A 164 22.74 0.73 -19.06
C HIS A 164 21.26 0.35 -19.20
N ALA A 165 20.48 0.46 -18.11
CA ALA A 165 19.05 0.19 -18.16
C ALA A 165 18.32 1.28 -18.96
N THR A 166 17.34 0.89 -19.75
CA THR A 166 16.44 1.83 -20.44
C THR A 166 15.51 2.50 -19.42
N LYS A 167 15.41 3.82 -19.53
CA LYS A 167 14.48 4.62 -18.70
C LYS A 167 13.08 4.62 -19.27
#